data_7185a3aebc79246b6499dc7a82284188
#
_entry.id   7185a3aebc79246b6499dc7a82284188
#
_cell.length_a   1.000
_cell.length_b   1.000
_cell.length_c   1.000
_cell.angle_alpha   90.00
_cell.angle_beta   90.00
_cell.angle_gamma   90.00
#
_symmetry.space_group_name_H-M   'P 1'
#
loop_
_entity.id
_entity.type
_entity.pdbx_description
1 polymer ?
#
loop_
_entity_poly.entity_id
_entity_poly.type
_entity_poly.pdbx_seq_one_letter_code
_entity_poly.pdbx_strand_id
1 'polypeptide(L)'
;MLNILVVCDHKASRETLCRLLTAQPFFHVMAACADTYAAIAITGRQQPDIVFIDGSTDPHAAVEATKKIMLVSTAGVIALSRQADAGFAANMLAAGALGYLTGHSSDIEVITAIEEVSKDNLYCCPETKYLPVPTPERLSSFRKSIASLRDNTRKKIDEAATFHWHGILKFTH
;
A
#
# COMPACT_ATOMS: atom_id res chain seq x y z
N MET A 1 -13.61 -10.07 -5.53
CA MET A 1 -12.95 -9.17 -6.49
C MET A 1 -12.08 -8.22 -5.69
N LEU A 2 -10.78 -8.13 -5.98
CA LEU A 2 -9.85 -7.26 -5.25
C LEU A 2 -9.85 -5.85 -5.85
N ASN A 3 -10.02 -4.86 -5.01
CA ASN A 3 -9.99 -3.43 -5.38
C ASN A 3 -8.55 -2.93 -5.30
N ILE A 4 -8.04 -2.40 -6.39
CA ILE A 4 -6.64 -2.04 -6.54
C ILE A 4 -6.50 -0.54 -6.83
N LEU A 5 -5.63 0.13 -6.08
CA LEU A 5 -5.16 1.48 -6.37
C LEU A 5 -3.77 1.40 -7.00
N VAL A 6 -3.57 2.10 -8.10
CA VAL A 6 -2.27 2.21 -8.78
C VAL A 6 -1.71 3.62 -8.61
N VAL A 7 -0.52 3.72 -8.00
CA VAL A 7 0.21 4.98 -7.80
C VAL A 7 1.52 4.92 -8.58
N CYS A 8 1.59 5.64 -9.68
CA CYS A 8 2.77 5.69 -10.55
C CYS A 8 2.76 7.02 -11.30
N ASP A 9 3.81 7.80 -11.18
CA ASP A 9 3.93 9.11 -11.84
C ASP A 9 4.16 8.98 -13.35
N HIS A 10 4.89 7.94 -13.79
CA HIS A 10 5.13 7.68 -15.19
C HIS A 10 3.87 7.16 -15.90
N LYS A 11 3.26 7.98 -16.73
CA LYS A 11 1.97 7.72 -17.38
C LYS A 11 1.92 6.38 -18.12
N ALA A 12 2.92 6.09 -18.96
CA ALA A 12 2.93 4.86 -19.77
C ALA A 12 3.02 3.59 -18.90
N SER A 13 3.83 3.61 -17.84
CA SER A 13 3.92 2.49 -16.88
C SER A 13 2.60 2.30 -16.14
N ARG A 14 1.98 3.40 -15.68
CA ARG A 14 0.67 3.37 -15.02
C ARG A 14 -0.41 2.77 -15.92
N GLU A 15 -0.50 3.21 -17.18
CA GLU A 15 -1.48 2.69 -18.15
C GLU A 15 -1.23 1.21 -18.49
N THR A 16 0.03 0.79 -18.59
CA THR A 16 0.39 -0.61 -18.84
C THR A 16 -0.03 -1.50 -17.68
N LEU A 17 0.30 -1.10 -16.44
CA LEU A 17 -0.10 -1.84 -15.25
C LEU A 17 -1.64 -1.90 -15.12
N CYS A 18 -2.33 -0.78 -15.32
CA CYS A 18 -3.80 -0.77 -15.29
C CYS A 18 -4.41 -1.70 -16.34
N ARG A 19 -3.89 -1.75 -17.57
CA ARG A 19 -4.37 -2.68 -18.62
C ARG A 19 -4.19 -4.14 -18.20
N LEU A 20 -3.01 -4.48 -17.69
CA LEU A 20 -2.72 -5.83 -17.19
C LEU A 20 -3.71 -6.25 -16.11
N LEU A 21 -3.94 -5.38 -15.12
CA LEU A 21 -4.82 -5.65 -14.00
C LEU A 21 -6.28 -5.76 -14.44
N THR A 22 -6.74 -4.85 -15.30
CA THR A 22 -8.13 -4.83 -15.81
C THR A 22 -8.44 -6.04 -16.71
N ALA A 23 -7.43 -6.64 -17.33
CA ALA A 23 -7.60 -7.87 -18.10
C ALA A 23 -7.91 -9.10 -17.23
N GLN A 24 -7.71 -9.02 -15.93
CA GLN A 24 -7.97 -10.12 -15.00
C GLN A 24 -9.38 -10.02 -14.41
N PRO A 25 -10.18 -11.11 -14.45
CA PRO A 25 -11.60 -11.06 -14.05
C PRO A 25 -11.81 -10.82 -12.54
N PHE A 26 -10.79 -11.04 -11.73
CA PHE A 26 -10.87 -10.94 -10.27
C PHE A 26 -10.30 -9.63 -9.70
N PHE A 27 -9.77 -8.75 -10.55
CA PHE A 27 -9.17 -7.48 -10.15
C PHE A 27 -10.00 -6.31 -10.65
N HIS A 28 -10.14 -5.31 -9.80
CA HIS A 28 -10.80 -4.04 -10.12
C HIS A 28 -9.86 -2.87 -9.82
N VAL A 29 -9.37 -2.20 -10.86
CA VAL A 29 -8.61 -0.95 -10.69
C VAL A 29 -9.60 0.15 -10.37
N MET A 30 -9.75 0.44 -9.08
CA MET A 30 -10.71 1.44 -8.60
C MET A 30 -10.24 2.87 -8.82
N ALA A 31 -8.93 3.10 -8.82
CA ALA A 31 -8.32 4.39 -9.11
C ALA A 31 -6.87 4.22 -9.55
N ALA A 32 -6.38 5.19 -10.32
CA ALA A 32 -4.98 5.31 -10.68
C ALA A 32 -4.56 6.78 -10.59
N CYS A 33 -3.47 7.08 -9.90
CA CYS A 33 -2.97 8.44 -9.71
C CYS A 33 -1.45 8.52 -9.87
N ALA A 34 -0.95 9.72 -10.10
CA ALA A 34 0.48 9.99 -10.22
C ALA A 34 1.10 10.40 -8.88
N ASP A 35 0.29 10.91 -7.97
CA ASP A 35 0.72 11.58 -6.76
C ASP A 35 0.48 10.73 -5.51
N THR A 36 1.51 10.59 -4.68
CA THR A 36 1.48 9.84 -3.43
C THR A 36 0.57 10.47 -2.37
N TYR A 37 0.39 11.80 -2.37
CA TYR A 37 -0.55 12.47 -1.45
C TYR A 37 -2.00 12.14 -1.81
N ALA A 38 -2.33 12.17 -3.10
CA ALA A 38 -3.64 11.74 -3.59
C ALA A 38 -3.90 10.26 -3.21
N ALA A 39 -2.87 9.41 -3.33
CA ALA A 39 -2.95 8.00 -2.96
C ALA A 39 -3.35 7.79 -1.49
N ILE A 40 -2.74 8.54 -0.56
CA ILE A 40 -3.06 8.46 0.87
C ILE A 40 -4.52 8.83 1.12
N ALA A 41 -5.00 9.93 0.50
CA ALA A 41 -6.38 10.39 0.65
C ALA A 41 -7.39 9.38 0.06
N ILE A 42 -7.10 8.82 -1.13
CA ILE A 42 -7.94 7.80 -1.77
C ILE A 42 -7.98 6.55 -0.90
N THR A 43 -6.82 6.08 -0.43
CA THR A 43 -6.72 4.88 0.40
C THR A 43 -7.51 5.03 1.70
N GLY A 44 -7.40 6.17 2.37
CA GLY A 44 -8.14 6.44 3.60
C GLY A 44 -9.67 6.47 3.42
N ARG A 45 -10.15 6.92 2.26
CA ARG A 45 -11.59 7.03 1.97
C ARG A 45 -12.19 5.78 1.36
N GLN A 46 -11.50 5.15 0.43
CA GLN A 46 -12.04 4.07 -0.42
C GLN A 46 -11.58 2.68 0.01
N GLN A 47 -10.59 2.59 0.91
CA GLN A 47 -10.11 1.32 1.50
C GLN A 47 -9.85 0.23 0.44
N PRO A 48 -8.91 0.43 -0.51
CA PRO A 48 -8.53 -0.61 -1.46
C PRO A 48 -7.97 -1.85 -0.74
N ASP A 49 -8.04 -3.01 -1.39
CA ASP A 49 -7.40 -4.23 -0.90
C ASP A 49 -5.89 -4.21 -1.15
N ILE A 50 -5.48 -3.66 -2.29
CA ILE A 50 -4.07 -3.58 -2.73
C ILE A 50 -3.76 -2.15 -3.19
N VAL A 51 -2.56 -1.68 -2.84
CA VAL A 51 -1.99 -0.42 -3.35
C VAL A 51 -0.63 -0.69 -4.00
N PHE A 52 -0.52 -0.43 -5.29
CA PHE A 52 0.78 -0.36 -5.97
C PHE A 52 1.39 1.01 -5.79
N ILE A 53 2.65 1.10 -5.38
CA ILE A 53 3.40 2.35 -5.25
C ILE A 53 4.71 2.26 -6.02
N ASP A 54 4.84 3.06 -7.06
CA ASP A 54 6.08 3.19 -7.83
C ASP A 54 7.02 4.20 -7.16
N GLY A 55 8.21 3.73 -6.80
CA GLY A 55 9.29 4.56 -6.23
C GLY A 55 10.39 4.89 -7.23
N SER A 56 10.18 4.66 -8.52
CA SER A 56 11.21 4.85 -9.55
C SER A 56 11.69 6.30 -9.67
N THR A 57 10.84 7.28 -9.41
CA THR A 57 11.15 8.72 -9.51
C THR A 57 11.49 9.31 -8.15
N ASP A 58 10.70 9.01 -7.12
CA ASP A 58 10.93 9.48 -5.75
C ASP A 58 10.76 8.33 -4.74
N PRO A 59 11.84 7.57 -4.48
CA PRO A 59 11.83 6.47 -3.51
C PRO A 59 11.45 6.92 -2.09
N HIS A 60 11.87 8.13 -1.70
CA HIS A 60 11.57 8.66 -0.36
C HIS A 60 10.07 8.95 -0.19
N ALA A 61 9.45 9.61 -1.16
CA ALA A 61 8.02 9.86 -1.14
C ALA A 61 7.20 8.57 -1.13
N ALA A 62 7.63 7.53 -1.86
CA ALA A 62 7.00 6.23 -1.87
C ALA A 62 7.04 5.55 -0.47
N VAL A 63 8.19 5.61 0.21
CA VAL A 63 8.37 5.08 1.57
C VAL A 63 7.48 5.82 2.57
N GLU A 64 7.47 7.16 2.53
CA GLU A 64 6.65 7.96 3.44
C GLU A 64 5.14 7.77 3.18
N ALA A 65 4.73 7.67 1.91
CA ALA A 65 3.36 7.35 1.56
C ALA A 65 2.94 5.97 2.10
N THR A 66 3.81 4.97 1.97
CA THR A 66 3.57 3.62 2.51
C THR A 66 3.32 3.67 4.01
N LYS A 67 4.17 4.34 4.79
CA LYS A 67 3.98 4.52 6.24
C LYS A 67 2.62 5.14 6.57
N LYS A 68 2.22 6.19 5.84
CA LYS A 68 0.94 6.88 6.06
C LYS A 68 -0.26 6.00 5.66
N ILE A 69 -0.16 5.27 4.55
CA ILE A 69 -1.20 4.32 4.12
C ILE A 69 -1.42 3.25 5.18
N MET A 70 -0.35 2.70 5.75
CA MET A 70 -0.44 1.70 6.82
C MET A 70 -1.16 2.21 8.08
N LEU A 71 -1.18 3.52 8.33
CA LEU A 71 -1.91 4.12 9.46
C LEU A 71 -3.41 4.31 9.18
N VAL A 72 -3.81 4.46 7.91
CA VAL A 72 -5.21 4.78 7.53
C VAL A 72 -5.94 3.62 6.88
N SER A 73 -5.26 2.52 6.53
CA SER A 73 -5.84 1.38 5.82
C SER A 73 -5.18 0.06 6.21
N THR A 74 -5.89 -1.03 5.90
CA THR A 74 -5.37 -2.41 5.96
C THR A 74 -4.85 -2.90 4.62
N ALA A 75 -4.82 -2.05 3.59
CA ALA A 75 -4.40 -2.41 2.24
C ALA A 75 -3.01 -3.08 2.22
N GLY A 76 -2.86 -4.11 1.43
CA GLY A 76 -1.55 -4.66 1.11
C GLY A 76 -0.82 -3.72 0.16
N VAL A 77 0.40 -3.27 0.53
CA VAL A 77 1.20 -2.39 -0.33
C VAL A 77 2.21 -3.22 -1.12
N ILE A 78 2.25 -3.01 -2.44
CA ILE A 78 3.23 -3.59 -3.36
C ILE A 78 4.07 -2.45 -3.93
N ALA A 79 5.36 -2.48 -3.63
CA ALA A 79 6.33 -1.52 -4.16
C ALA A 79 6.75 -1.89 -5.57
N LEU A 80 6.90 -0.89 -6.42
CA LEU A 80 7.45 -1.01 -7.76
C LEU A 80 8.72 -0.19 -7.87
N SER A 81 9.72 -0.72 -8.56
CA SER A 81 10.91 0.03 -8.97
C SER A 81 11.27 -0.31 -10.43
N ARG A 82 12.00 0.57 -11.09
CA ARG A 82 12.42 0.31 -12.48
C ARG A 82 13.39 -0.86 -12.56
N GLN A 83 14.32 -0.91 -11.62
CA GLN A 83 15.34 -1.96 -11.50
C GLN A 83 15.42 -2.43 -10.05
N ALA A 84 16.00 -3.61 -9.84
CA ALA A 84 16.21 -4.13 -8.50
C ALA A 84 17.11 -3.19 -7.68
N ASP A 85 16.57 -2.68 -6.58
CA ASP A 85 17.26 -1.81 -5.62
C ASP A 85 17.07 -2.34 -4.20
N ALA A 86 18.17 -2.84 -3.63
CA ALA A 86 18.18 -3.41 -2.29
C ALA A 86 17.77 -2.41 -1.20
N GLY A 87 18.28 -1.18 -1.30
CA GLY A 87 18.00 -0.14 -0.33
C GLY A 87 16.54 0.28 -0.35
N PHE A 88 16.00 0.51 -1.55
CA PHE A 88 14.59 0.85 -1.71
C PHE A 88 13.68 -0.30 -1.27
N ALA A 89 13.97 -1.54 -1.69
CA ALA A 89 13.20 -2.71 -1.26
C ALA A 89 13.16 -2.85 0.27
N ALA A 90 14.33 -2.77 0.92
CA ALA A 90 14.44 -2.83 2.38
C ALA A 90 13.64 -1.72 3.07
N ASN A 91 13.71 -0.48 2.57
CA ASN A 91 12.97 0.66 3.11
C ASN A 91 11.45 0.51 2.95
N MET A 92 10.99 0.03 1.79
CA MET A 92 9.56 -0.20 1.53
C MET A 92 9.01 -1.30 2.45
N LEU A 93 9.73 -2.41 2.59
CA LEU A 93 9.35 -3.51 3.49
C LEU A 93 9.36 -3.05 4.95
N ALA A 94 10.36 -2.27 5.36
CA ALA A 94 10.40 -1.67 6.70
C ALA A 94 9.27 -0.64 6.93
N ALA A 95 8.77 0.00 5.88
CA ALA A 95 7.60 0.88 5.94
C ALA A 95 6.26 0.12 6.02
N GLY A 96 6.26 -1.20 5.79
CA GLY A 96 5.08 -2.05 5.88
C GLY A 96 4.57 -2.61 4.54
N ALA A 97 5.28 -2.38 3.43
CA ALA A 97 4.98 -3.06 2.17
C ALA A 97 5.13 -4.59 2.33
N LEU A 98 4.30 -5.35 1.66
CA LEU A 98 4.35 -6.81 1.59
C LEU A 98 4.79 -7.32 0.22
N GLY A 99 4.77 -6.47 -0.79
CA GLY A 99 5.20 -6.82 -2.13
C GLY A 99 6.35 -5.95 -2.61
N TYR A 100 7.28 -6.55 -3.37
CA TYR A 100 8.27 -5.81 -4.13
C TYR A 100 8.45 -6.44 -5.51
N LEU A 101 8.28 -5.61 -6.53
CA LEU A 101 8.39 -5.95 -7.94
C LEU A 101 9.31 -4.97 -8.66
N THR A 102 9.86 -5.38 -9.79
CA THR A 102 10.64 -4.52 -10.68
C THR A 102 9.92 -4.32 -12.02
N GLY A 103 10.42 -3.37 -12.82
CA GLY A 103 9.92 -3.17 -14.18
C GLY A 103 10.16 -4.34 -15.12
N HIS A 104 10.93 -5.35 -14.71
CA HIS A 104 11.18 -6.60 -15.45
C HIS A 104 10.30 -7.76 -14.97
N SER A 105 9.52 -7.56 -13.91
CA SER A 105 8.60 -8.58 -13.41
C SER A 105 7.56 -8.92 -14.48
N SER A 106 7.37 -10.20 -14.72
CA SER A 106 6.38 -10.72 -15.67
C SER A 106 4.96 -10.51 -15.19
N ASP A 107 3.99 -10.58 -16.09
CA ASP A 107 2.56 -10.52 -15.76
C ASP A 107 2.17 -11.54 -14.69
N ILE A 108 2.75 -12.74 -14.77
CA ILE A 108 2.51 -13.84 -13.80
C ILE A 108 3.03 -13.45 -12.42
N GLU A 109 4.21 -12.82 -12.33
CA GLU A 109 4.77 -12.36 -11.06
C GLU A 109 3.92 -11.25 -10.44
N VAL A 110 3.40 -10.33 -11.26
CA VAL A 110 2.48 -9.27 -10.78
C VAL A 110 1.21 -9.88 -10.20
N ILE A 111 0.59 -10.85 -10.90
CA ILE A 111 -0.62 -11.53 -10.43
C ILE A 111 -0.33 -12.32 -9.15
N THR A 112 0.76 -13.07 -9.11
CA THR A 112 1.18 -13.84 -7.93
C THR A 112 1.44 -12.93 -6.73
N ALA A 113 2.09 -11.78 -6.95
CA ALA A 113 2.31 -10.79 -5.89
C ALA A 113 0.99 -10.30 -5.27
N ILE A 114 -0.01 -10.00 -6.11
CA ILE A 114 -1.34 -9.57 -5.63
C ILE A 114 -1.99 -10.68 -4.80
N GLU A 115 -1.98 -11.91 -5.30
CA GLU A 115 -2.57 -13.05 -4.60
C GLU A 115 -1.91 -13.32 -3.25
N GLU A 116 -0.59 -13.27 -3.18
CA GLU A 116 0.15 -13.50 -1.92
C GLU A 116 -0.06 -12.33 -0.94
N VAL A 117 0.07 -11.10 -1.42
CA VAL A 117 -0.11 -9.91 -0.57
C VAL A 117 -1.55 -9.78 -0.08
N SER A 118 -2.55 -10.21 -0.85
CA SER A 118 -3.95 -10.24 -0.41
C SER A 118 -4.22 -11.22 0.73
N LYS A 119 -3.33 -12.19 0.94
CA LYS A 119 -3.35 -13.16 2.05
C LYS A 119 -2.41 -12.75 3.19
N ASP A 120 -1.91 -11.53 3.18
CA ASP A 120 -0.89 -11.02 4.11
C ASP A 120 0.48 -11.73 4.02
N ASN A 121 0.76 -12.41 2.92
CA ASN A 121 2.06 -13.03 2.66
C ASN A 121 3.04 -12.02 2.03
N LEU A 122 4.33 -12.21 2.32
CA LEU A 122 5.38 -11.46 1.67
C LEU A 122 5.65 -12.03 0.27
N TYR A 123 5.74 -11.13 -0.72
CA TYR A 123 6.20 -11.47 -2.06
C TYR A 123 7.32 -10.54 -2.52
N CYS A 124 8.45 -11.11 -2.91
CA CYS A 124 9.52 -10.38 -3.57
C CYS A 124 9.87 -11.08 -4.89
N CYS A 125 9.99 -10.32 -5.97
CA CYS A 125 10.34 -10.90 -7.27
C CYS A 125 11.72 -11.59 -7.22
N PRO A 126 11.98 -12.59 -8.08
CA PRO A 126 13.21 -13.37 -8.07
C PRO A 126 14.50 -12.55 -8.18
N GLU A 127 14.46 -11.41 -8.86
CA GLU A 127 15.61 -10.51 -8.97
C GLU A 127 16.10 -9.98 -7.61
N THR A 128 15.22 -9.99 -6.60
CA THR A 128 15.53 -9.53 -5.24
C THR A 128 15.99 -10.64 -4.30
N LYS A 129 16.17 -11.87 -4.78
CA LYS A 129 16.49 -13.07 -3.98
C LYS A 129 17.74 -12.91 -3.10
N TYR A 130 18.65 -12.05 -3.48
CA TYR A 130 19.89 -11.76 -2.74
C TYR A 130 19.84 -10.49 -1.90
N LEU A 131 18.67 -9.83 -1.84
CA LEU A 131 18.51 -8.64 -1.01
C LEU A 131 18.33 -9.04 0.46
N PRO A 132 18.85 -8.25 1.41
CA PRO A 132 18.59 -8.45 2.83
C PRO A 132 17.12 -8.08 3.16
N VAL A 133 16.21 -9.00 2.84
CA VAL A 133 14.79 -8.85 3.12
C VAL A 133 14.56 -9.16 4.60
N PRO A 134 13.77 -8.35 5.33
CA PRO A 134 13.36 -8.68 6.69
C PRO A 134 12.69 -10.05 6.75
N THR A 135 12.96 -10.82 7.79
CA THR A 135 12.33 -12.14 7.94
C THR A 135 10.81 -12.01 8.09
N PRO A 136 10.02 -13.01 7.65
CA PRO A 136 8.56 -12.99 7.78
C PRO A 136 8.08 -12.68 9.21
N GLU A 137 8.81 -13.16 10.23
CA GLU A 137 8.48 -12.92 11.64
C GLU A 137 8.65 -11.44 12.02
N ARG A 138 9.72 -10.79 11.55
CA ARG A 138 9.94 -9.35 11.77
C ARG A 138 8.88 -8.50 11.09
N LEU A 139 8.49 -8.84 9.86
CA LEU A 139 7.41 -8.17 9.14
C LEU A 139 6.07 -8.37 9.83
N SER A 140 5.74 -9.58 10.26
CA SER A 140 4.52 -9.89 11.00
C SER A 140 4.44 -9.11 12.31
N SER A 141 5.53 -9.06 13.08
CA SER A 141 5.61 -8.29 14.32
C SER A 141 5.42 -6.79 14.08
N PHE A 142 6.05 -6.24 13.05
CA PHE A 142 5.93 -4.84 12.66
C PHE A 142 4.49 -4.48 12.25
N ARG A 143 3.85 -5.31 11.40
CA ARG A 143 2.45 -5.11 10.99
C ARG A 143 1.49 -5.14 12.17
N LYS A 144 1.68 -6.05 13.13
CA LYS A 144 0.88 -6.09 14.37
C LYS A 144 1.03 -4.80 15.17
N SER A 145 2.25 -4.26 15.27
CA SER A 145 2.50 -2.99 15.96
C SER A 145 1.80 -1.82 15.26
N ILE A 146 1.85 -1.75 13.91
CA ILE A 146 1.15 -0.72 13.13
C ILE A 146 -0.37 -0.88 13.26
N ALA A 147 -0.90 -2.10 13.19
CA ALA A 147 -2.33 -2.36 13.37
C ALA A 147 -2.82 -1.85 14.73
N SER A 148 -2.07 -2.12 15.80
CA SER A 148 -2.37 -1.59 17.14
C SER A 148 -2.35 -0.06 17.21
N LEU A 149 -1.37 0.60 16.56
CA LEU A 149 -1.30 2.06 16.48
C LEU A 149 -2.48 2.64 15.70
N ARG A 150 -2.85 2.03 14.59
CA ARG A 150 -4.01 2.43 13.77
C ARG A 150 -5.31 2.33 14.57
N ASP A 151 -5.54 1.21 15.24
CA ASP A 151 -6.76 0.96 16.00
C ASP A 151 -6.86 1.95 17.18
N ASN A 152 -5.75 2.25 17.85
CA ASN A 152 -5.69 3.27 18.90
C ASN A 152 -5.97 4.69 18.36
N THR A 153 -5.44 5.02 17.19
CA THR A 153 -5.66 6.32 16.56
C THR A 153 -7.12 6.48 16.13
N ARG A 154 -7.69 5.43 15.51
CA ARG A 154 -9.12 5.41 15.11
C ARG A 154 -10.03 5.57 16.32
N LYS A 155 -9.78 4.84 17.41
CA LYS A 155 -10.53 4.96 18.65
C LYS A 155 -10.51 6.38 19.22
N LYS A 156 -9.33 7.03 19.24
CA LYS A 156 -9.21 8.43 19.70
C LYS A 156 -9.97 9.41 18.83
N ILE A 157 -9.99 9.21 17.50
CA ILE A 157 -10.74 10.05 16.56
C ILE A 157 -12.25 9.87 16.79
N ASP A 158 -12.72 8.65 16.95
CA ASP A 158 -14.14 8.35 17.21
C ASP A 158 -14.58 8.91 18.56
N GLU A 159 -13.76 8.80 19.60
CA GLU A 159 -14.02 9.40 20.92
C GLU A 159 -14.08 10.94 20.85
N ALA A 160 -13.16 11.58 20.12
CA ALA A 160 -13.16 13.04 19.93
C ALA A 160 -14.38 13.51 19.13
N ALA A 161 -14.77 12.77 18.08
CA ALA A 161 -15.97 13.06 17.31
C ALA A 161 -17.24 12.95 18.19
N THR A 162 -17.33 11.89 19.00
CA THR A 162 -18.46 11.68 19.92
C THR A 162 -18.56 12.81 20.95
N PHE A 163 -17.43 13.26 21.49
CA PHE A 163 -17.37 14.37 22.45
C PHE A 163 -17.83 15.67 21.81
N HIS A 164 -17.50 15.94 20.57
CA HIS A 164 -17.91 17.15 19.85
C HIS A 164 -19.43 17.20 19.59
N TRP A 165 -20.05 16.07 19.23
CA TRP A 165 -21.50 15.98 19.04
C TRP A 165 -22.28 16.14 20.36
N HIS A 166 -21.80 15.62 21.48
CA HIS A 166 -22.45 15.80 22.78
C HIS A 166 -22.37 17.25 23.29
N GLY A 167 -21.32 17.99 22.89
CA GLY A 167 -21.19 19.43 23.21
C GLY A 167 -22.19 20.30 22.45
N ILE A 168 -22.49 19.97 21.20
CA ILE A 168 -23.43 20.76 20.35
C ILE A 168 -24.89 20.57 20.80
N LEU A 169 -25.27 19.36 21.23
CA LEU A 169 -26.64 19.07 21.69
C LEU A 169 -27.00 19.73 23.04
N LYS A 170 -26.04 20.24 23.80
CA LYS A 170 -26.32 20.97 25.07
C LYS A 170 -26.63 22.45 24.90
N PHE A 171 -26.51 23.02 23.71
CA PHE A 171 -26.75 24.42 23.43
C PHE A 171 -28.10 24.70 22.70
N THR A 172 -28.95 23.70 22.57
CA THR A 172 -30.31 23.85 21.94
C THR A 172 -31.43 23.61 22.95
N HIS A 173 -31.37 24.32 24.09
CA HIS A 173 -32.51 24.51 25.00
C HIS A 173 -32.48 25.96 25.53
#